data_ca4810a94e33ec8b515e57482c1aff07
#
_entry.id   ca4810a94e33ec8b515e57482c1aff07
#
_cell.length_a   1.000
_cell.length_b   1.000
_cell.length_c   1.000
_cell.angle_alpha   90.00
_cell.angle_beta   90.00
_cell.angle_gamma   90.00
#
_symmetry.space_group_name_H-M   'P 1'
#
loop_
_entity.id
_entity.type
_entity.pdbx_description
1 polymer ?
#
loop_
_entity_poly.entity_id
_entity_poly.type
_entity_poly.pdbx_seq_one_letter_code
_entity_poly.pdbx_strand_id
1 'polypeptide(L)'
;MISDLASSEVKSSLNIVFMGTPDFSIKPLEALVNSDHHIVAIFSQPPRRSGRGMKKNKTPVHSFADKKQIPVYTPKNFKSVDDINFIKNLNPDIIIVSAYGLLLPKEVLDIPKFGCLNIHASILPRWRGAAPIQRSIMSGDKETGITFMLMDEGLDTGKIIKKFPIKINKDKNAKFLHDELSSLASSNLIETIDGYIAGKINPFNQEEEGVTYAEKIQKTDCRLDWKSNAEEVLLLVRALSPYPGAWFLTKKNKRVKVLDAKISITDNNFKPGEVTGGLIVGCKNNAIEILSVQPEGKKIMDIEDYLRGNPISVGEILE
;
A
#
# COMPACT_ATOMS: atom_id res chain seq x y z
N MET A 1 45.36 13.07 32.34
CA MET A 1 45.12 12.02 31.32
C MET A 1 43.68 12.17 30.90
N ILE A 2 43.46 12.89 29.82
CA ILE A 2 42.14 13.14 29.21
C ILE A 2 41.96 11.99 28.23
N SER A 3 40.99 11.12 28.49
CA SER A 3 40.67 9.98 27.64
C SER A 3 40.04 10.52 26.35
N ASP A 4 40.67 10.20 25.23
CA ASP A 4 40.15 10.36 23.87
C ASP A 4 38.82 9.58 23.73
N LEU A 5 37.73 10.32 23.82
CA LEU A 5 36.46 9.85 23.24
C LEU A 5 36.58 10.03 21.73
N ALA A 6 36.97 8.98 21.04
CA ALA A 6 36.92 8.90 19.59
C ALA A 6 35.53 9.26 19.13
N SER A 7 35.32 10.46 18.61
CA SER A 7 34.20 10.85 17.82
C SER A 7 34.18 9.92 16.58
N SER A 8 33.33 8.91 16.59
CA SER A 8 33.09 8.14 15.39
C SER A 8 32.57 9.14 14.32
N GLU A 9 33.42 9.45 13.34
CA GLU A 9 33.01 10.24 12.17
C GLU A 9 31.75 9.59 11.60
N VAL A 10 30.63 10.32 11.63
CA VAL A 10 29.39 9.91 10.97
C VAL A 10 29.72 9.85 9.49
N LYS A 11 29.65 8.67 8.89
CA LYS A 11 29.95 8.46 7.47
C LYS A 11 29.04 9.37 6.65
N SER A 12 29.64 10.27 5.87
CA SER A 12 28.91 11.29 5.09
C SER A 12 28.00 10.66 4.01
N SER A 13 28.30 9.45 3.57
CA SER A 13 27.51 8.68 2.57
C SER A 13 27.41 7.23 3.00
N LEU A 14 26.21 6.66 2.90
CA LEU A 14 25.89 5.28 3.29
C LEU A 14 25.81 4.38 2.08
N ASN A 15 26.21 3.12 2.24
CA ASN A 15 25.88 2.05 1.30
C ASN A 15 24.47 1.53 1.63
N ILE A 16 23.52 1.74 0.73
CA ILE A 16 22.12 1.39 0.91
C ILE A 16 21.76 0.23 -0.02
N VAL A 17 21.15 -0.80 0.52
CA VAL A 17 20.35 -1.76 -0.26
C VAL A 17 18.89 -1.32 -0.17
N PHE A 18 18.22 -1.21 -1.32
CA PHE A 18 16.78 -0.93 -1.37
C PHE A 18 15.99 -2.19 -1.74
N MET A 19 14.94 -2.50 -1.01
CA MET A 19 14.04 -3.62 -1.27
C MET A 19 12.61 -3.12 -1.47
N GLY A 20 12.08 -3.22 -2.70
CA GLY A 20 10.75 -2.72 -3.03
C GLY A 20 10.16 -3.35 -4.28
N THR A 21 8.84 -3.24 -4.45
CA THR A 21 8.15 -3.90 -5.57
C THR A 21 7.17 -2.99 -6.32
N PRO A 22 6.10 -2.42 -5.71
CA PRO A 22 5.05 -1.69 -6.41
C PRO A 22 5.41 -0.22 -6.65
N ASP A 23 4.48 0.49 -7.30
CA ASP A 23 4.59 1.93 -7.57
C ASP A 23 4.79 2.77 -6.31
N PHE A 24 4.24 2.34 -5.17
CA PHE A 24 4.43 3.00 -3.87
C PHE A 24 5.90 3.26 -3.54
N SER A 25 6.75 2.31 -3.91
CA SER A 25 8.18 2.32 -3.59
C SER A 25 9.01 3.23 -4.51
N ILE A 26 8.43 3.75 -5.60
CA ILE A 26 9.18 4.52 -6.61
C ILE A 26 9.64 5.86 -6.07
N LYS A 27 8.75 6.67 -5.46
CA LYS A 27 9.12 7.99 -4.93
C LYS A 27 10.16 7.92 -3.81
N PRO A 28 10.03 7.02 -2.80
CA PRO A 28 11.10 6.81 -1.82
C PRO A 28 12.43 6.38 -2.44
N LEU A 29 12.40 5.46 -3.43
CA LEU A 29 13.61 5.05 -4.15
C LEU A 29 14.23 6.21 -4.93
N GLU A 30 13.41 7.03 -5.57
CA GLU A 30 13.88 8.22 -6.31
C GLU A 30 14.54 9.25 -5.38
N ALA A 31 13.98 9.44 -4.16
CA ALA A 31 14.61 10.30 -3.15
C ALA A 31 16.01 9.79 -2.75
N LEU A 32 16.15 8.47 -2.56
CA LEU A 32 17.45 7.86 -2.25
C LEU A 32 18.45 7.99 -3.41
N VAL A 33 18.01 7.78 -4.66
CA VAL A 33 18.87 7.93 -5.86
C VAL A 33 19.37 9.35 -6.04
N ASN A 34 18.59 10.35 -5.62
CA ASN A 34 18.93 11.76 -5.72
C ASN A 34 19.63 12.32 -4.47
N SER A 35 19.90 11.49 -3.46
CA SER A 35 20.62 11.86 -2.23
C SER A 35 22.14 11.63 -2.38
N ASP A 36 22.89 12.03 -1.36
CA ASP A 36 24.33 11.77 -1.26
C ASP A 36 24.68 10.32 -0.88
N HIS A 37 23.68 9.48 -0.63
CA HIS A 37 23.87 8.07 -0.30
C HIS A 37 24.09 7.22 -1.55
N HIS A 38 24.76 6.09 -1.39
CA HIS A 38 25.07 5.18 -2.48
C HIS A 38 24.15 3.94 -2.45
N ILE A 39 23.32 3.77 -3.48
CA ILE A 39 22.51 2.56 -3.65
C ILE A 39 23.36 1.48 -4.29
N VAL A 40 23.81 0.52 -3.49
CA VAL A 40 24.68 -0.58 -3.94
C VAL A 40 23.91 -1.66 -4.70
N ALA A 41 22.63 -1.86 -4.38
CA ALA A 41 21.76 -2.81 -5.08
C ALA A 41 20.29 -2.54 -4.79
N ILE A 42 19.43 -2.96 -5.72
CA ILE A 42 17.98 -2.97 -5.57
C ILE A 42 17.49 -4.41 -5.62
N PHE A 43 16.60 -4.77 -4.69
CA PHE A 43 15.89 -6.05 -4.68
C PHE A 43 14.42 -5.83 -4.98
N SER A 44 13.85 -6.63 -5.87
CA SER A 44 12.44 -6.59 -6.22
C SER A 44 11.88 -7.99 -6.42
N GLN A 45 10.58 -8.15 -6.38
CA GLN A 45 9.98 -9.46 -6.69
C GLN A 45 10.25 -9.84 -8.15
N PRO A 46 10.36 -11.16 -8.44
CA PRO A 46 10.56 -11.64 -9.79
C PRO A 46 9.46 -11.18 -10.75
N PRO A 47 9.77 -10.94 -12.03
CA PRO A 47 8.80 -10.64 -13.05
C PRO A 47 7.68 -11.68 -13.10
N ARG A 48 6.42 -11.25 -13.09
CA ARG A 48 5.24 -12.12 -13.11
C ARG A 48 4.48 -11.97 -14.41
N ARG A 49 3.80 -13.05 -14.81
CA ARG A 49 2.89 -13.00 -15.95
C ARG A 49 1.66 -12.17 -15.56
N SER A 50 1.35 -11.13 -16.33
CA SER A 50 0.20 -10.25 -16.06
C SER A 50 -0.30 -9.59 -17.35
N GLY A 51 -1.51 -9.03 -17.28
CA GLY A 51 -2.13 -8.30 -18.39
C GLY A 51 -2.60 -9.20 -19.54
N ARG A 52 -3.07 -8.54 -20.62
CA ARG A 52 -3.50 -9.25 -21.84
C ARG A 52 -2.30 -9.95 -22.49
N GLY A 53 -2.45 -11.24 -22.79
CA GLY A 53 -1.39 -12.07 -23.38
C GLY A 53 -0.38 -12.65 -22.38
N MET A 54 -0.60 -12.48 -21.06
CA MET A 54 0.21 -13.13 -20.00
C MET A 54 1.73 -12.99 -20.20
N LYS A 55 2.17 -11.82 -20.67
CA LYS A 55 3.61 -11.51 -20.80
C LYS A 55 4.25 -11.35 -19.43
N LYS A 56 5.52 -11.78 -19.29
CA LYS A 56 6.30 -11.49 -18.09
C LYS A 56 6.58 -9.99 -18.03
N ASN A 57 6.02 -9.34 -17.03
CA ASN A 57 6.23 -7.92 -16.77
C ASN A 57 7.16 -7.74 -15.57
N LYS A 58 8.16 -6.88 -15.72
CA LYS A 58 9.00 -6.40 -14.61
C LYS A 58 8.14 -5.61 -13.63
N THR A 59 8.54 -5.61 -12.36
CA THR A 59 7.90 -4.76 -11.36
C THR A 59 8.19 -3.28 -11.64
N PRO A 60 7.39 -2.34 -11.10
CA PRO A 60 7.69 -0.92 -11.20
C PRO A 60 9.10 -0.56 -10.73
N VAL A 61 9.51 -1.07 -9.56
CA VAL A 61 10.87 -0.85 -9.02
C VAL A 61 11.95 -1.41 -9.95
N HIS A 62 11.77 -2.62 -10.48
CA HIS A 62 12.73 -3.22 -11.44
C HIS A 62 12.86 -2.35 -12.70
N SER A 63 11.73 -1.89 -13.24
CA SER A 63 11.70 -1.04 -14.44
C SER A 63 12.34 0.33 -14.21
N PHE A 64 12.19 0.89 -13.01
CA PHE A 64 12.85 2.13 -12.60
C PHE A 64 14.36 1.95 -12.49
N ALA A 65 14.80 0.88 -11.84
CA ALA A 65 16.21 0.58 -11.64
C ALA A 65 16.96 0.34 -12.97
N ASP A 66 16.34 -0.37 -13.92
CA ASP A 66 16.88 -0.54 -15.28
C ASP A 66 17.15 0.82 -15.96
N LYS A 67 16.19 1.76 -15.86
CA LYS A 67 16.33 3.10 -16.44
C LYS A 67 17.47 3.90 -15.79
N LYS A 68 17.73 3.67 -14.52
CA LYS A 68 18.80 4.32 -13.75
C LYS A 68 20.13 3.54 -13.79
N GLN A 69 20.17 2.40 -14.47
CA GLN A 69 21.33 1.51 -14.56
C GLN A 69 21.85 1.02 -13.20
N ILE A 70 20.94 0.85 -12.24
CA ILE A 70 21.25 0.32 -10.91
C ILE A 70 21.03 -1.20 -10.92
N PRO A 71 21.96 -2.01 -10.37
CA PRO A 71 21.82 -3.48 -10.33
C PRO A 71 20.54 -3.92 -9.61
N VAL A 72 19.76 -4.84 -10.23
CA VAL A 72 18.50 -5.38 -9.70
C VAL A 72 18.58 -6.87 -9.51
N TYR A 73 18.22 -7.33 -8.32
CA TYR A 73 18.17 -8.74 -7.95
C TYR A 73 16.74 -9.14 -7.63
N THR A 74 16.35 -10.33 -8.07
CA THR A 74 14.95 -10.79 -7.94
C THR A 74 14.87 -12.19 -7.33
N PRO A 75 15.30 -12.38 -6.07
CA PRO A 75 15.21 -13.66 -5.40
C PRO A 75 13.74 -14.07 -5.20
N LYS A 76 13.47 -15.37 -5.20
CA LYS A 76 12.13 -15.90 -4.87
C LYS A 76 11.86 -15.88 -3.36
N ASN A 77 12.89 -16.02 -2.58
CA ASN A 77 12.92 -16.00 -1.11
C ASN A 77 14.37 -15.88 -0.65
N PHE A 78 14.62 -15.88 0.66
CA PHE A 78 15.97 -15.86 1.26
C PHE A 78 16.29 -17.16 2.02
N LYS A 79 15.90 -18.30 1.48
CA LYS A 79 16.22 -19.62 2.07
C LYS A 79 17.60 -20.12 1.67
N SER A 80 18.17 -19.61 0.58
CA SER A 80 19.51 -19.97 0.13
C SER A 80 20.57 -19.20 0.92
N VAL A 81 21.58 -19.89 1.40
CA VAL A 81 22.76 -19.28 2.02
C VAL A 81 23.50 -18.37 1.04
N ASP A 82 23.48 -18.69 -0.26
CA ASP A 82 24.11 -17.88 -1.30
C ASP A 82 23.43 -16.51 -1.44
N ASP A 83 22.08 -16.46 -1.39
CA ASP A 83 21.33 -15.19 -1.43
C ASP A 83 21.66 -14.30 -0.22
N ILE A 84 21.82 -14.90 0.97
CA ILE A 84 22.19 -14.18 2.20
C ILE A 84 23.63 -13.68 2.11
N ASN A 85 24.57 -14.56 1.70
CA ASN A 85 25.98 -14.18 1.54
C ASN A 85 26.16 -13.10 0.48
N PHE A 86 25.34 -13.14 -0.57
CA PHE A 86 25.34 -12.09 -1.58
C PHE A 86 25.02 -10.71 -0.96
N ILE A 87 23.98 -10.61 -0.10
CA ILE A 87 23.65 -9.35 0.59
C ILE A 87 24.79 -8.95 1.54
N LYS A 88 25.39 -9.90 2.26
CA LYS A 88 26.56 -9.61 3.13
C LYS A 88 27.72 -9.01 2.36
N ASN A 89 28.03 -9.55 1.17
CA ASN A 89 29.10 -9.08 0.33
C ASN A 89 28.87 -7.67 -0.25
N LEU A 90 27.62 -7.22 -0.33
CA LEU A 90 27.28 -5.83 -0.69
C LEU A 90 27.64 -4.85 0.44
N ASN A 91 27.89 -5.36 1.65
CA ASN A 91 28.26 -4.59 2.84
C ASN A 91 27.37 -3.34 3.05
N PRO A 92 26.03 -3.50 3.14
CA PRO A 92 25.14 -2.36 3.33
C PRO A 92 25.25 -1.80 4.75
N ASP A 93 25.28 -0.46 4.86
CA ASP A 93 25.17 0.21 6.16
C ASP A 93 23.73 0.13 6.71
N ILE A 94 22.75 0.22 5.81
CA ILE A 94 21.31 0.11 6.09
C ILE A 94 20.56 -0.54 4.92
N ILE A 95 19.49 -1.27 5.20
CA ILE A 95 18.57 -1.77 4.19
C ILE A 95 17.27 -1.00 4.30
N ILE A 96 16.78 -0.41 3.20
CA ILE A 96 15.50 0.30 3.14
C ILE A 96 14.47 -0.61 2.48
N VAL A 97 13.38 -0.89 3.17
CA VAL A 97 12.30 -1.76 2.70
C VAL A 97 11.04 -0.95 2.47
N SER A 98 10.43 -1.12 1.31
CA SER A 98 9.17 -0.45 0.96
C SER A 98 8.27 -1.38 0.16
N ALA A 99 7.24 -1.91 0.78
CA ALA A 99 6.27 -2.81 0.14
C ALA A 99 6.96 -3.92 -0.70
N TYR A 100 7.98 -4.57 -0.17
CA TYR A 100 8.79 -5.57 -0.87
C TYR A 100 8.01 -6.88 -1.10
N GLY A 101 7.26 -7.33 -0.09
CA GLY A 101 6.38 -8.49 -0.17
C GLY A 101 7.06 -9.84 -0.06
N LEU A 102 8.30 -9.91 0.44
CA LEU A 102 8.96 -11.12 0.93
C LEU A 102 9.32 -10.93 2.40
N LEU A 103 9.24 -12.01 3.17
CA LEU A 103 9.75 -12.05 4.54
C LEU A 103 11.27 -12.04 4.51
N LEU A 104 11.88 -11.22 5.36
CA LEU A 104 13.32 -11.19 5.59
C LEU A 104 13.61 -12.06 6.82
N PRO A 105 14.42 -13.12 6.68
CA PRO A 105 14.81 -13.92 7.83
C PRO A 105 15.80 -13.14 8.71
N LYS A 106 15.97 -13.58 9.95
CA LYS A 106 16.83 -12.94 10.94
C LYS A 106 18.25 -12.71 10.41
N GLU A 107 18.77 -13.67 9.65
CA GLU A 107 20.10 -13.61 9.06
C GLU A 107 20.26 -12.44 8.08
N VAL A 108 19.18 -11.99 7.44
CA VAL A 108 19.17 -10.80 6.57
C VAL A 108 18.96 -9.52 7.39
N LEU A 109 18.08 -9.57 8.41
CA LEU A 109 17.81 -8.43 9.28
C LEU A 109 19.06 -7.96 10.05
N ASP A 110 19.92 -8.90 10.41
CA ASP A 110 21.14 -8.66 11.20
C ASP A 110 22.36 -8.24 10.34
N ILE A 111 22.25 -8.21 8.99
CA ILE A 111 23.39 -7.85 8.13
C ILE A 111 23.78 -6.38 8.27
N PRO A 112 22.86 -5.41 8.10
CA PRO A 112 23.25 -4.01 8.08
C PRO A 112 23.48 -3.46 9.49
N LYS A 113 24.54 -2.68 9.65
CA LYS A 113 24.91 -2.04 10.94
C LYS A 113 23.75 -1.26 11.57
N PHE A 114 22.97 -0.56 10.74
CA PHE A 114 21.85 0.27 11.17
C PHE A 114 20.49 -0.42 11.00
N GLY A 115 20.48 -1.75 10.76
CA GLY A 115 19.28 -2.55 10.62
C GLY A 115 18.52 -2.35 9.30
N CYS A 116 17.35 -2.96 9.23
CA CYS A 116 16.43 -2.83 8.09
C CYS A 116 15.33 -1.84 8.47
N LEU A 117 15.25 -0.71 7.76
CA LEU A 117 14.22 0.31 7.93
C LEU A 117 13.06 0.03 6.97
N ASN A 118 11.85 -0.18 7.51
CA ASN A 118 10.63 -0.32 6.72
C ASN A 118 9.86 0.99 6.64
N ILE A 119 9.36 1.29 5.45
CA ILE A 119 8.43 2.39 5.16
C ILE A 119 7.01 1.82 5.23
N HIS A 120 6.35 1.96 6.38
CA HIS A 120 5.03 1.40 6.60
C HIS A 120 3.93 2.45 6.39
N ALA A 121 2.90 2.10 5.63
CA ALA A 121 1.86 3.04 5.19
C ALA A 121 0.68 3.13 6.18
N SER A 122 0.98 3.24 7.47
CA SER A 122 0.02 3.58 8.53
C SER A 122 0.73 4.25 9.72
N ILE A 123 -0.03 4.72 10.69
CA ILE A 123 0.48 5.15 12.00
C ILE A 123 0.46 3.95 12.93
N LEU A 124 1.61 3.26 13.04
CA LEU A 124 1.78 2.11 13.94
C LEU A 124 1.56 2.53 15.41
N PRO A 125 0.99 1.64 16.24
CA PRO A 125 0.79 0.20 16.03
C PRO A 125 -0.50 -0.18 15.27
N ARG A 126 -1.30 0.81 14.81
CA ARG A 126 -2.50 0.54 14.02
C ARG A 126 -2.13 0.08 12.60
N TRP A 127 -2.82 -0.97 12.12
CA TRP A 127 -2.70 -1.51 10.77
C TRP A 127 -1.33 -2.14 10.45
N ARG A 128 -0.79 -2.97 11.36
CA ARG A 128 0.31 -3.87 11.02
C ARG A 128 -0.09 -4.81 9.89
N GLY A 129 0.78 -5.05 8.89
CA GLY A 129 0.55 -6.02 7.83
C GLY A 129 0.42 -5.46 6.41
N ALA A 130 -0.30 -6.19 5.54
CA ALA A 130 -0.13 -6.11 4.09
C ALA A 130 -0.96 -5.02 3.37
N ALA A 131 -2.06 -4.52 3.97
CA ALA A 131 -3.00 -3.63 3.29
C ALA A 131 -3.44 -2.43 4.15
N PRO A 132 -2.50 -1.69 4.79
CA PRO A 132 -2.84 -0.62 5.73
C PRO A 132 -3.66 0.50 5.08
N ILE A 133 -3.36 0.89 3.85
CA ILE A 133 -4.06 1.94 3.11
C ILE A 133 -5.54 1.59 2.90
N GLN A 134 -5.82 0.37 2.44
CA GLN A 134 -7.19 -0.08 2.20
C GLN A 134 -7.96 -0.22 3.51
N ARG A 135 -7.34 -0.85 4.52
CA ARG A 135 -8.00 -1.11 5.81
C ARG A 135 -8.31 0.19 6.56
N SER A 136 -7.46 1.21 6.51
CA SER A 136 -7.74 2.52 7.13
C SER A 136 -8.97 3.20 6.50
N ILE A 137 -9.11 3.15 5.16
CA ILE A 137 -10.28 3.69 4.47
C ILE A 137 -11.53 2.85 4.80
N MET A 138 -11.46 1.52 4.73
CA MET A 138 -12.59 0.62 5.03
C MET A 138 -13.14 0.84 6.43
N SER A 139 -12.28 1.14 7.40
CA SER A 139 -12.67 1.40 8.79
C SER A 139 -13.17 2.82 9.03
N GLY A 140 -13.15 3.69 8.01
CA GLY A 140 -13.58 5.07 8.16
C GLY A 140 -12.63 5.92 9.01
N ASP A 141 -11.34 5.54 9.09
CA ASP A 141 -10.35 6.32 9.82
C ASP A 141 -10.26 7.73 9.27
N LYS A 142 -10.11 8.70 10.16
CA LYS A 142 -9.96 10.11 9.77
C LYS A 142 -8.52 10.51 9.48
N GLU A 143 -7.58 9.71 10.00
CA GLU A 143 -6.13 9.94 9.90
C GLU A 143 -5.41 8.63 9.62
N THR A 144 -4.33 8.72 8.90
CA THR A 144 -3.32 7.67 8.70
C THR A 144 -1.95 8.33 8.53
N GLY A 145 -0.98 7.67 7.95
CA GLY A 145 0.32 8.31 7.70
C GLY A 145 1.39 7.32 7.27
N ILE A 146 2.64 7.75 7.44
CA ILE A 146 3.82 6.92 7.26
C ILE A 146 4.49 6.71 8.61
N THR A 147 4.89 5.48 8.88
CA THR A 147 5.79 5.14 9.97
C THR A 147 7.08 4.57 9.40
N PHE A 148 8.21 5.21 9.69
CA PHE A 148 9.53 4.62 9.52
C PHE A 148 9.85 3.80 10.76
N MET A 149 10.13 2.52 10.59
CA MET A 149 10.39 1.58 11.69
C MET A 149 11.55 0.64 11.37
N LEU A 150 12.25 0.19 12.39
CA LEU A 150 13.20 -0.92 12.28
C LEU A 150 12.43 -2.23 12.21
N MET A 151 12.82 -3.11 11.29
CA MET A 151 12.22 -4.43 11.19
C MET A 151 12.80 -5.36 12.24
N ASP A 152 11.96 -6.24 12.76
CA ASP A 152 12.28 -7.40 13.56
C ASP A 152 11.66 -8.67 12.93
N GLU A 153 11.69 -9.79 13.64
CA GLU A 153 11.13 -11.05 13.17
C GLU A 153 9.59 -11.07 13.17
N GLY A 154 8.94 -10.10 13.82
CA GLY A 154 7.48 -9.96 13.88
C GLY A 154 6.89 -9.23 12.68
N LEU A 155 5.58 -9.25 12.59
CA LEU A 155 4.86 -8.55 11.53
C LEU A 155 4.67 -7.08 11.93
N ASP A 156 5.55 -6.21 11.44
CA ASP A 156 5.57 -4.77 11.68
C ASP A 156 5.56 -4.40 13.19
N THR A 157 6.30 -5.17 13.99
CA THR A 157 6.36 -5.05 15.47
C THR A 157 7.55 -4.25 15.95
N GLY A 158 8.54 -4.03 15.12
CA GLY A 158 9.81 -3.42 15.49
C GLY A 158 9.70 -1.95 15.93
N LYS A 159 10.82 -1.40 16.37
CA LYS A 159 10.88 -0.05 16.96
C LYS A 159 10.58 1.04 15.92
N ILE A 160 9.80 2.02 16.32
CA ILE A 160 9.47 3.18 15.49
C ILE A 160 10.62 4.19 15.55
N ILE A 161 11.06 4.66 14.37
CA ILE A 161 12.01 5.76 14.24
C ILE A 161 11.25 7.09 14.23
N LYS A 162 10.25 7.24 13.32
CA LYS A 162 9.47 8.47 13.20
C LYS A 162 8.11 8.20 12.54
N LYS A 163 7.09 8.97 12.93
CA LYS A 163 5.73 8.92 12.37
C LYS A 163 5.40 10.23 11.69
N PHE A 164 4.68 10.17 10.59
CA PHE A 164 4.20 11.33 9.82
C PHE A 164 2.71 11.16 9.54
N PRO A 165 1.83 11.73 10.38
CA PRO A 165 0.39 11.61 10.18
C PRO A 165 -0.13 12.54 9.09
N ILE A 166 -1.19 12.09 8.38
CA ILE A 166 -1.99 12.89 7.46
C ILE A 166 -3.47 12.57 7.63
N LYS A 167 -4.34 13.53 7.29
CA LYS A 167 -5.79 13.32 7.26
C LYS A 167 -6.19 12.52 6.03
N ILE A 168 -7.11 11.56 6.21
CA ILE A 168 -7.73 10.85 5.09
C ILE A 168 -8.83 11.73 4.51
N ASN A 169 -8.65 12.15 3.26
CA ASN A 169 -9.67 12.91 2.55
C ASN A 169 -10.87 11.99 2.23
N LYS A 170 -12.05 12.35 2.77
CA LYS A 170 -13.29 11.57 2.64
C LYS A 170 -13.82 11.45 1.20
N ASP A 171 -13.39 12.34 0.29
CA ASP A 171 -13.83 12.38 -1.09
C ASP A 171 -12.83 11.72 -2.06
N LYS A 172 -11.73 11.16 -1.53
CA LYS A 172 -10.68 10.52 -2.34
C LYS A 172 -10.63 9.02 -2.10
N ASN A 173 -10.17 8.29 -3.12
CA ASN A 173 -10.03 6.83 -3.08
C ASN A 173 -8.63 6.37 -2.62
N ALA A 174 -8.44 5.05 -2.53
CA ALA A 174 -7.17 4.47 -2.09
C ALA A 174 -5.98 4.82 -3.01
N LYS A 175 -6.20 5.01 -4.30
CA LYS A 175 -5.11 5.41 -5.22
C LYS A 175 -4.58 6.81 -4.89
N PHE A 176 -5.47 7.75 -4.59
CA PHE A 176 -5.06 9.08 -4.16
C PHE A 176 -4.28 9.05 -2.86
N LEU A 177 -4.79 8.33 -1.84
CA LEU A 177 -4.12 8.19 -0.56
C LEU A 177 -2.76 7.49 -0.69
N HIS A 178 -2.67 6.44 -1.52
CA HIS A 178 -1.43 5.77 -1.85
C HIS A 178 -0.37 6.74 -2.41
N ASP A 179 -0.76 7.60 -3.36
CA ASP A 179 0.17 8.54 -4.00
C ASP A 179 0.63 9.64 -3.03
N GLU A 180 -0.29 10.09 -2.17
CA GLU A 180 -0.01 11.06 -1.12
C GLU A 180 0.95 10.49 -0.08
N LEU A 181 0.71 9.26 0.40
CA LEU A 181 1.60 8.57 1.34
C LEU A 181 2.97 8.26 0.74
N SER A 182 3.03 7.85 -0.52
CA SER A 182 4.30 7.64 -1.23
C SER A 182 5.12 8.95 -1.32
N SER A 183 4.45 10.08 -1.56
CA SER A 183 5.09 11.40 -1.57
C SER A 183 5.57 11.81 -0.17
N LEU A 184 4.73 11.61 0.85
CA LEU A 184 5.07 11.89 2.24
C LEU A 184 6.29 11.09 2.70
N ALA A 185 6.34 9.80 2.34
CA ALA A 185 7.50 8.95 2.61
C ALA A 185 8.76 9.49 1.95
N SER A 186 8.68 9.81 0.66
CA SER A 186 9.79 10.36 -0.13
C SER A 186 10.36 11.64 0.47
N SER A 187 9.50 12.58 0.85
CA SER A 187 9.90 13.89 1.37
C SER A 187 10.58 13.84 2.74
N ASN A 188 10.34 12.78 3.51
CA ASN A 188 10.82 12.67 4.89
C ASN A 188 11.89 11.58 5.09
N LEU A 189 12.19 10.78 4.05
CA LEU A 189 13.03 9.58 4.17
C LEU A 189 14.48 9.96 4.51
N ILE A 190 15.09 10.86 3.74
CA ILE A 190 16.53 11.19 3.88
C ILE A 190 16.78 11.82 5.24
N GLU A 191 16.03 12.86 5.62
CA GLU A 191 16.16 13.50 6.94
C GLU A 191 16.01 12.50 8.09
N THR A 192 15.09 11.52 7.94
CA THR A 192 14.86 10.50 8.97
C THR A 192 16.05 9.52 9.06
N ILE A 193 16.59 9.07 7.93
CA ILE A 193 17.78 8.20 7.88
C ILE A 193 18.97 8.94 8.53
N ASP A 194 19.26 10.15 8.09
CA ASP A 194 20.40 10.93 8.58
C ASP A 194 20.28 11.21 10.08
N GLY A 195 19.09 11.59 10.53
CA GLY A 195 18.82 11.84 11.95
C GLY A 195 18.96 10.58 12.81
N TYR A 196 18.51 9.42 12.30
CA TYR A 196 18.65 8.13 12.98
C TYR A 196 20.13 7.72 13.10
N ILE A 197 20.87 7.78 12.00
CA ILE A 197 22.29 7.36 11.96
C ILE A 197 23.18 8.28 12.78
N ALA A 198 22.87 9.58 12.79
CA ALA A 198 23.57 10.55 13.62
C ALA A 198 23.21 10.46 15.12
N GLY A 199 22.31 9.54 15.51
CA GLY A 199 21.83 9.41 16.90
C GLY A 199 20.95 10.57 17.39
N LYS A 200 20.49 11.42 16.47
CA LYS A 200 19.57 12.54 16.78
C LYS A 200 18.12 12.05 16.95
N ILE A 201 17.79 10.93 16.31
CA ILE A 201 16.49 10.26 16.42
C ILE A 201 16.73 8.88 17.04
N ASN A 202 16.15 8.65 18.21
CA ASN A 202 16.26 7.37 18.91
C ASN A 202 15.00 6.53 18.67
N PRO A 203 15.12 5.30 18.14
CA PRO A 203 13.99 4.41 17.96
C PRO A 203 13.34 4.03 19.30
N PHE A 204 12.02 4.01 19.34
CA PHE A 204 11.22 3.66 20.52
C PHE A 204 10.28 2.49 20.27
N ASN A 205 9.93 1.76 21.34
CA ASN A 205 9.03 0.63 21.23
C ASN A 205 7.61 1.08 20.82
N GLN A 206 6.91 0.24 20.08
CA GLN A 206 5.50 0.44 19.81
C GLN A 206 4.69 0.24 21.09
N GLU A 207 3.60 0.98 21.23
CA GLU A 207 2.61 0.77 22.28
C GLU A 207 1.86 -0.55 22.05
N GLU A 208 1.44 -1.21 23.11
CA GLU A 208 0.59 -2.41 23.02
C GLU A 208 -0.87 -2.04 22.75
N GLU A 209 -1.29 -0.88 23.25
CA GLU A 209 -2.63 -0.34 22.98
C GLU A 209 -2.77 0.13 21.54
N GLY A 210 -3.95 -0.08 20.95
CA GLY A 210 -4.27 0.35 19.58
C GLY A 210 -3.71 -0.55 18.48
N VAL A 211 -3.11 -1.69 18.80
CA VAL A 211 -2.65 -2.68 17.81
C VAL A 211 -3.83 -3.20 17.01
N THR A 212 -3.75 -3.08 15.69
CA THR A 212 -4.68 -3.71 14.75
C THR A 212 -3.91 -4.26 13.55
N TYR A 213 -4.55 -5.19 12.82
CA TYR A 213 -3.92 -5.85 11.69
C TYR A 213 -4.61 -5.54 10.36
N ALA A 214 -3.81 -5.26 9.36
CA ALA A 214 -4.22 -4.98 7.99
C ALA A 214 -3.97 -6.21 7.11
N GLU A 215 -4.84 -7.21 7.22
CA GLU A 215 -4.78 -8.41 6.40
C GLU A 215 -4.87 -8.08 4.92
N LYS A 216 -4.18 -8.90 4.10
CA LYS A 216 -4.22 -8.79 2.65
C LYS A 216 -5.66 -8.88 2.15
N ILE A 217 -6.03 -7.96 1.24
CA ILE A 217 -7.35 -7.96 0.62
C ILE A 217 -7.56 -9.22 -0.21
N GLN A 218 -8.60 -9.98 0.13
CA GLN A 218 -9.01 -11.19 -0.58
C GLN A 218 -10.07 -10.84 -1.65
N LYS A 219 -10.28 -11.74 -2.61
CA LYS A 219 -11.30 -11.53 -3.65
C LYS A 219 -12.72 -11.46 -3.06
N THR A 220 -12.96 -12.17 -1.98
CA THR A 220 -14.21 -12.16 -1.22
C THR A 220 -14.50 -10.81 -0.59
N ASP A 221 -13.46 -10.12 -0.09
CA ASP A 221 -13.59 -8.79 0.54
C ASP A 221 -14.03 -7.71 -0.46
N CYS A 222 -13.95 -8.00 -1.76
CA CYS A 222 -14.27 -7.03 -2.81
C CYS A 222 -15.74 -7.08 -3.26
N ARG A 223 -16.53 -8.03 -2.80
CA ARG A 223 -17.96 -8.11 -3.14
C ARG A 223 -18.74 -7.11 -2.29
N LEU A 224 -19.57 -6.30 -2.94
CA LEU A 224 -20.46 -5.38 -2.25
C LEU A 224 -21.55 -6.17 -1.52
N ASP A 225 -21.77 -5.85 -0.26
CA ASP A 225 -22.91 -6.35 0.53
C ASP A 225 -23.91 -5.20 0.73
N TRP A 226 -24.99 -5.23 -0.02
CA TRP A 226 -26.04 -4.22 0.05
C TRP A 226 -26.82 -4.23 1.37
N LYS A 227 -26.65 -5.28 2.21
CA LYS A 227 -27.21 -5.33 3.58
C LYS A 227 -26.41 -4.51 4.58
N SER A 228 -25.23 -4.01 4.18
CA SER A 228 -24.45 -3.05 4.93
C SER A 228 -25.02 -1.64 4.83
N ASN A 229 -24.58 -0.73 5.70
CA ASN A 229 -24.94 0.68 5.62
C ASN A 229 -24.34 1.33 4.36
N ALA A 230 -24.97 2.34 3.81
CA ALA A 230 -24.49 3.03 2.62
C ALA A 230 -23.08 3.61 2.80
N GLU A 231 -22.76 4.08 4.02
CA GLU A 231 -21.44 4.57 4.39
C GLU A 231 -20.37 3.47 4.30
N GLU A 232 -20.68 2.26 4.78
CA GLU A 232 -19.76 1.10 4.72
C GLU A 232 -19.53 0.65 3.27
N VAL A 233 -20.60 0.63 2.45
CA VAL A 233 -20.51 0.33 1.02
C VAL A 233 -19.65 1.36 0.30
N LEU A 234 -19.84 2.66 0.58
CA LEU A 234 -19.02 3.73 0.00
C LEU A 234 -17.56 3.62 0.42
N LEU A 235 -17.29 3.35 1.70
CA LEU A 235 -15.92 3.14 2.20
C LEU A 235 -15.25 1.97 1.47
N LEU A 236 -15.96 0.87 1.24
CA LEU A 236 -15.43 -0.28 0.49
C LEU A 236 -15.12 0.09 -0.96
N VAL A 237 -16.01 0.81 -1.65
CA VAL A 237 -15.77 1.30 -3.02
C VAL A 237 -14.51 2.16 -3.06
N ARG A 238 -14.39 3.14 -2.17
CA ARG A 238 -13.23 4.06 -2.09
C ARG A 238 -11.93 3.32 -1.78
N ALA A 239 -11.96 2.39 -0.83
CA ALA A 239 -10.80 1.63 -0.39
C ALA A 239 -10.24 0.71 -1.47
N LEU A 240 -11.08 0.25 -2.38
CA LEU A 240 -10.69 -0.70 -3.43
C LEU A 240 -10.55 -0.05 -4.81
N SER A 241 -10.89 1.21 -4.97
CA SER A 241 -10.80 1.92 -6.25
C SER A 241 -9.38 2.46 -6.51
N PRO A 242 -8.87 2.32 -7.73
CA PRO A 242 -9.45 1.61 -8.87
C PRO A 242 -9.15 0.10 -8.88
N TYR A 243 -8.27 -0.38 -8.00
CA TYR A 243 -7.83 -1.76 -7.93
C TYR A 243 -7.75 -2.26 -6.47
N PRO A 244 -8.27 -3.47 -6.20
CA PRO A 244 -8.86 -4.47 -7.10
C PRO A 244 -10.25 -4.10 -7.64
N GLY A 245 -10.94 -3.12 -7.05
CA GLY A 245 -12.29 -2.67 -7.34
C GLY A 245 -13.35 -3.47 -6.58
N ALA A 246 -14.22 -2.78 -5.82
CA ALA A 246 -15.42 -3.38 -5.26
C ALA A 246 -16.39 -3.77 -6.39
N TRP A 247 -17.16 -4.83 -6.23
CA TRP A 247 -17.98 -5.34 -7.33
C TRP A 247 -19.30 -5.96 -6.85
N PHE A 248 -20.27 -5.97 -7.76
CA PHE A 248 -21.53 -6.69 -7.62
C PHE A 248 -21.77 -7.61 -8.83
N LEU A 249 -22.76 -8.49 -8.71
CA LEU A 249 -23.23 -9.33 -9.81
C LEU A 249 -24.57 -8.80 -10.35
N THR A 250 -24.67 -8.75 -11.68
CA THR A 250 -25.94 -8.52 -12.37
C THR A 250 -26.78 -9.81 -12.37
N LYS A 251 -28.09 -9.74 -12.65
CA LYS A 251 -28.95 -10.92 -12.86
C LYS A 251 -28.40 -11.96 -13.85
N LYS A 252 -27.58 -11.50 -14.81
CA LYS A 252 -26.90 -12.37 -15.78
C LYS A 252 -25.59 -12.95 -15.25
N ASN A 253 -25.36 -12.86 -13.93
CA ASN A 253 -24.15 -13.33 -13.24
C ASN A 253 -22.85 -12.73 -13.82
N LYS A 254 -22.91 -11.50 -14.33
CA LYS A 254 -21.73 -10.76 -14.81
C LYS A 254 -21.22 -9.84 -13.72
N ARG A 255 -19.92 -9.87 -13.49
CA ARG A 255 -19.25 -8.98 -12.53
C ARG A 255 -19.11 -7.58 -13.09
N VAL A 256 -19.51 -6.59 -12.28
CA VAL A 256 -19.34 -5.18 -12.57
C VAL A 256 -18.63 -4.54 -11.37
N LYS A 257 -17.46 -3.97 -11.59
CA LYS A 257 -16.77 -3.22 -10.55
C LYS A 257 -17.35 -1.82 -10.46
N VAL A 258 -17.52 -1.34 -9.23
CA VAL A 258 -17.86 0.04 -8.90
C VAL A 258 -16.57 0.76 -8.56
N LEU A 259 -16.28 1.85 -9.26
CA LEU A 259 -15.05 2.59 -9.10
C LEU A 259 -15.27 3.97 -8.49
N ASP A 260 -16.47 4.51 -8.64
CA ASP A 260 -16.88 5.76 -8.02
C ASP A 260 -18.37 5.70 -7.68
N ALA A 261 -18.71 6.27 -6.53
CA ALA A 261 -20.06 6.30 -6.00
C ALA A 261 -20.23 7.42 -4.98
N LYS A 262 -21.46 7.78 -4.68
CA LYS A 262 -21.81 8.68 -3.59
C LYS A 262 -23.04 8.19 -2.85
N ILE A 263 -23.22 8.66 -1.62
CA ILE A 263 -24.42 8.37 -0.83
C ILE A 263 -25.58 9.19 -1.43
N SER A 264 -26.69 8.51 -1.67
CA SER A 264 -27.97 9.11 -2.01
C SER A 264 -28.88 9.03 -0.77
N ILE A 265 -29.15 10.18 -0.18
CA ILE A 265 -30.08 10.28 0.97
C ILE A 265 -31.49 10.13 0.40
N THR A 266 -32.24 9.19 0.91
CA THR A 266 -33.60 8.94 0.44
C THR A 266 -34.49 8.56 1.61
N ASP A 267 -35.70 9.05 1.58
CA ASP A 267 -36.75 8.70 2.56
C ASP A 267 -37.49 7.40 2.22
N ASN A 268 -37.08 6.73 1.15
CA ASN A 268 -37.75 5.54 0.66
C ASN A 268 -37.21 4.27 1.33
N ASN A 269 -38.10 3.39 1.75
CA ASN A 269 -37.79 2.04 2.22
C ASN A 269 -37.41 1.12 1.03
N PHE A 270 -36.17 1.21 0.58
CA PHE A 270 -35.66 0.27 -0.43
C PHE A 270 -35.24 -1.03 0.24
N LYS A 271 -35.45 -2.13 -0.49
CA LYS A 271 -34.82 -3.38 -0.10
C LYS A 271 -33.31 -3.32 -0.41
N PRO A 272 -32.45 -3.90 0.43
CA PRO A 272 -31.05 -4.02 0.10
C PRO A 272 -30.83 -4.64 -1.28
N GLY A 273 -30.03 -3.97 -2.13
CA GLY A 273 -29.78 -4.35 -3.51
C GLY A 273 -30.82 -3.88 -4.53
N GLU A 274 -31.94 -3.31 -4.12
CA GLU A 274 -32.99 -2.84 -5.02
C GLU A 274 -32.52 -1.60 -5.79
N VAL A 275 -32.66 -1.65 -7.10
CA VAL A 275 -32.32 -0.56 -8.01
C VAL A 275 -33.48 0.40 -8.14
N THR A 276 -33.22 1.69 -7.96
CA THR A 276 -34.13 2.79 -8.28
C THR A 276 -33.65 3.51 -9.54
N GLY A 277 -34.19 4.62 -9.95
CA GLY A 277 -33.80 5.30 -11.20
C GLY A 277 -32.26 5.59 -11.31
N GLY A 278 -31.72 5.54 -12.51
CA GLY A 278 -30.27 5.57 -12.74
C GLY A 278 -29.63 4.25 -12.33
N LEU A 279 -28.51 4.26 -11.61
CA LEU A 279 -28.06 3.09 -10.84
C LEU A 279 -27.86 3.51 -9.38
N ILE A 280 -28.98 3.85 -8.75
CA ILE A 280 -29.08 4.06 -7.31
C ILE A 280 -29.54 2.74 -6.71
N VAL A 281 -28.79 2.22 -5.76
CA VAL A 281 -28.98 0.89 -5.16
C VAL A 281 -29.24 1.04 -3.67
N GLY A 282 -30.35 0.49 -3.20
CA GLY A 282 -30.71 0.50 -1.78
C GLY A 282 -29.71 -0.26 -0.93
N CYS A 283 -29.39 0.30 0.24
CA CYS A 283 -28.60 -0.34 1.28
C CYS A 283 -29.47 -0.57 2.54
N LYS A 284 -28.85 -1.03 3.64
CA LYS A 284 -29.56 -1.18 4.92
C LYS A 284 -30.20 0.14 5.40
N ASN A 285 -29.51 1.24 5.19
CA ASN A 285 -29.97 2.60 5.35
C ASN A 285 -29.57 3.39 4.10
N ASN A 286 -30.29 4.40 3.72
CA ASN A 286 -29.98 5.20 2.53
C ASN A 286 -29.74 4.35 1.26
N ALA A 287 -29.12 4.95 0.25
CA ALA A 287 -28.77 4.28 -1.00
C ALA A 287 -27.41 4.74 -1.49
N ILE A 288 -26.83 3.99 -2.41
CA ILE A 288 -25.60 4.35 -3.13
C ILE A 288 -25.95 4.68 -4.56
N GLU A 289 -25.61 5.89 -5.01
CA GLU A 289 -25.61 6.27 -6.42
C GLU A 289 -24.25 5.92 -7.02
N ILE A 290 -24.24 4.98 -7.96
CA ILE A 290 -23.04 4.55 -8.68
C ILE A 290 -22.78 5.54 -9.80
N LEU A 291 -21.55 6.04 -9.88
CA LEU A 291 -21.14 7.07 -10.85
C LEU A 291 -20.28 6.48 -11.97
N SER A 292 -19.38 5.55 -11.62
CA SER A 292 -18.42 4.98 -12.58
C SER A 292 -18.22 3.49 -12.31
N VAL A 293 -18.17 2.73 -13.41
CA VAL A 293 -18.06 1.26 -13.36
C VAL A 293 -17.00 0.72 -14.32
N GLN A 294 -16.58 -0.51 -14.06
CA GLN A 294 -15.76 -1.30 -15.00
C GLN A 294 -16.38 -2.69 -15.15
N PRO A 295 -17.10 -2.95 -16.25
CA PRO A 295 -17.55 -4.30 -16.58
C PRO A 295 -16.36 -5.21 -16.88
N GLU A 296 -16.56 -6.52 -16.69
CA GLU A 296 -15.51 -7.50 -16.93
C GLU A 296 -14.98 -7.42 -18.39
N GLY A 297 -13.66 -7.34 -18.51
CA GLY A 297 -12.97 -7.23 -19.82
C GLY A 297 -13.13 -5.89 -20.56
N LYS A 298 -13.80 -4.91 -19.97
CA LYS A 298 -14.03 -3.58 -20.58
C LYS A 298 -13.16 -2.50 -19.90
N LYS A 299 -13.17 -1.29 -20.49
CA LYS A 299 -12.59 -0.10 -19.88
C LYS A 299 -13.55 0.47 -18.83
N ILE A 300 -13.01 1.33 -17.98
CA ILE A 300 -13.78 2.18 -17.08
C ILE A 300 -14.70 3.09 -17.92
N MET A 301 -15.94 3.26 -17.47
CA MET A 301 -16.94 4.12 -18.13
C MET A 301 -17.90 4.69 -17.10
N ASP A 302 -18.52 5.80 -17.45
CA ASP A 302 -19.58 6.39 -16.65
C ASP A 302 -20.82 5.51 -16.63
N ILE A 303 -21.61 5.63 -15.58
CA ILE A 303 -22.78 4.76 -15.38
C ILE A 303 -23.81 4.90 -16.50
N GLU A 304 -24.00 6.09 -17.04
CA GLU A 304 -24.94 6.32 -18.16
C GLU A 304 -24.52 5.56 -19.42
N ASP A 305 -23.21 5.56 -19.74
CA ASP A 305 -22.65 4.81 -20.87
C ASP A 305 -22.84 3.30 -20.69
N TYR A 306 -22.66 2.84 -19.46
CA TYR A 306 -22.89 1.42 -19.12
C TYR A 306 -24.35 1.02 -19.32
N LEU A 307 -25.29 1.80 -18.80
CA LEU A 307 -26.71 1.52 -18.84
C LEU A 307 -27.30 1.55 -20.26
N ARG A 308 -26.76 2.34 -21.19
CA ARG A 308 -27.17 2.31 -22.60
C ARG A 308 -26.99 0.94 -23.26
N GLY A 309 -25.96 0.22 -22.88
CA GLY A 309 -25.69 -1.13 -23.42
C GLY A 309 -26.08 -2.28 -22.50
N ASN A 310 -26.40 -1.99 -21.25
CA ASN A 310 -26.71 -2.97 -20.21
C ASN A 310 -27.82 -2.43 -19.31
N PRO A 311 -29.07 -2.34 -19.84
CA PRO A 311 -30.16 -1.79 -19.05
C PRO A 311 -30.41 -2.64 -17.80
N ILE A 312 -30.55 -1.97 -16.67
CA ILE A 312 -30.95 -2.55 -15.37
C ILE A 312 -32.28 -1.89 -15.02
N SER A 313 -33.29 -2.70 -14.75
CA SER A 313 -34.64 -2.20 -14.51
C SER A 313 -34.80 -1.69 -13.07
N VAL A 314 -35.62 -0.67 -12.90
CA VAL A 314 -36.09 -0.26 -11.56
C VAL A 314 -36.79 -1.44 -10.87
N GLY A 315 -36.52 -1.65 -9.59
CA GLY A 315 -37.00 -2.80 -8.80
C GLY A 315 -36.17 -4.08 -8.99
N GLU A 316 -35.12 -4.06 -9.84
CA GLU A 316 -34.19 -5.17 -9.95
C GLU A 316 -33.35 -5.27 -8.67
N ILE A 317 -33.12 -6.50 -8.19
CA ILE A 317 -32.25 -6.75 -7.02
C ILE A 317 -30.88 -7.17 -7.54
N LEU A 318 -29.84 -6.44 -7.14
CA LEU A 318 -28.43 -6.77 -7.39
C LEU A 318 -27.87 -7.63 -6.26
N GLU A 319 -26.91 -8.50 -6.60
CA GLU A 319 -26.24 -9.41 -5.66
C GLU A 319 -24.77 -9.06 -5.43
#